data_01eef7a0938ad52dd83898e631a89051
#
_entry.id   01eef7a0938ad52dd83898e631a89051
#
_cell.length_a   1.000
_cell.length_b   1.000
_cell.length_c   1.000
_cell.angle_alpha   90.00
_cell.angle_beta   90.00
_cell.angle_gamma   90.00
#
_symmetry.space_group_name_H-M   'P 1'
#
loop_
_entity.id
_entity.type
_entity.pdbx_description
1 polymer ?
#
loop_
_entity_poly.entity_id
_entity_poly.type
_entity_poly.pdbx_seq_one_letter_code
_entity_poly.pdbx_strand_id
1 'polypeptide(L)'
;DPIMYRIIQTPHHRTGTKWHAYPMYDFAHGQSDYFEGVTHSICTLEFVPHRPLYDKFIDFLKEKDGTADVLNDNRPRQIEFNRLNLTYTVMSKRKLHQLVDEKLVIGWDDPRMPTLCGMRRRGYSPESIRMFIDSIGYTKFDALNDMALLEASVREDLNKKACRVSAVLDPVKLVITNYPEGETEEMEAINNPDRKSVV
;
A
#
# COMPACT_ATOMS: atom_id res chain seq x y z
N ASP A 1 -3.41 -13.57 -27.79
CA ASP A 1 -2.74 -12.36 -28.30
C ASP A 1 -3.22 -11.14 -27.51
N PRO A 2 -2.32 -10.33 -26.97
CA PRO A 2 -2.70 -9.11 -26.24
C PRO A 2 -3.40 -8.09 -27.13
N ILE A 3 -4.40 -7.42 -26.57
CA ILE A 3 -5.13 -6.37 -27.27
C ILE A 3 -4.33 -5.06 -27.14
N MET A 4 -3.94 -4.46 -28.28
CA MET A 4 -3.18 -3.20 -28.27
C MET A 4 -4.08 -1.98 -28.06
N TYR A 5 -5.27 -1.95 -28.68
CA TYR A 5 -6.23 -0.86 -28.56
C TYR A 5 -7.64 -1.40 -28.31
N ARG A 6 -8.41 -0.62 -27.58
CA ARG A 6 -9.86 -0.85 -27.39
C ARG A 6 -10.64 0.36 -27.88
N ILE A 7 -11.72 0.11 -28.64
CA ILE A 7 -12.66 1.15 -29.03
C ILE A 7 -13.70 1.29 -27.90
N ILE A 8 -13.86 2.49 -27.37
CA ILE A 8 -14.80 2.83 -26.31
C ILE A 8 -15.69 3.98 -26.78
N GLN A 9 -17.00 3.77 -26.77
CA GLN A 9 -17.99 4.77 -27.17
C GLN A 9 -18.40 5.69 -26.01
N THR A 10 -18.19 5.25 -24.76
CA THR A 10 -18.51 6.05 -23.58
C THR A 10 -17.61 7.28 -23.50
N PRO A 11 -18.17 8.49 -23.27
CA PRO A 11 -17.36 9.69 -23.09
C PRO A 11 -16.38 9.56 -21.93
N HIS A 12 -15.14 9.95 -22.15
CA HIS A 12 -14.11 9.98 -21.12
C HIS A 12 -14.31 11.20 -20.20
N HIS A 13 -14.17 11.03 -18.88
CA HIS A 13 -14.45 12.07 -17.89
C HIS A 13 -13.61 13.37 -18.04
N ARG A 14 -12.45 13.33 -18.70
CA ARG A 14 -11.59 14.50 -18.94
C ARG A 14 -11.64 15.01 -20.39
N THR A 15 -11.73 14.11 -21.36
CA THR A 15 -11.59 14.45 -22.79
C THR A 15 -12.90 14.32 -23.58
N GLY A 16 -14.00 13.92 -22.91
CA GLY A 16 -15.30 13.73 -23.58
C GLY A 16 -15.21 12.70 -24.70
N THR A 17 -15.71 13.06 -25.88
CA THR A 17 -15.74 12.23 -27.08
C THR A 17 -14.57 12.48 -28.05
N LYS A 18 -13.51 13.16 -27.57
CA LYS A 18 -12.35 13.49 -28.42
C LYS A 18 -11.62 12.23 -28.92
N TRP A 19 -11.60 11.19 -28.13
CA TRP A 19 -10.91 9.94 -28.42
C TRP A 19 -11.87 8.77 -28.28
N HIS A 20 -11.80 7.81 -29.20
CA HIS A 20 -12.56 6.56 -29.14
C HIS A 20 -11.67 5.32 -29.12
N ALA A 21 -10.43 5.43 -29.61
CA ALA A 21 -9.43 4.35 -29.53
C ALA A 21 -8.47 4.62 -28.35
N TYR A 22 -8.42 3.68 -27.42
CA TYR A 22 -7.59 3.79 -26.22
C TYR A 22 -6.53 2.69 -26.22
N PRO A 23 -5.24 3.03 -26.05
CA PRO A 23 -4.19 2.03 -25.90
C PRO A 23 -4.40 1.23 -24.64
N MET A 24 -4.22 -0.08 -24.75
CA MET A 24 -4.28 -0.98 -23.61
C MET A 24 -2.92 -1.06 -22.92
N TYR A 25 -2.89 -1.61 -21.73
CA TYR A 25 -1.73 -1.66 -20.85
C TYR A 25 -0.48 -2.24 -21.54
N ASP A 26 -0.60 -3.40 -22.20
CA ASP A 26 0.53 -4.05 -22.86
C ASP A 26 1.19 -3.21 -23.95
N PHE A 27 0.40 -2.37 -24.62
CA PHE A 27 0.91 -1.47 -25.65
C PHE A 27 1.49 -0.18 -25.04
N ALA A 28 0.84 0.37 -24.02
CA ALA A 28 1.15 1.71 -23.51
C ALA A 28 2.29 1.72 -22.47
N HIS A 29 2.34 0.73 -21.59
CA HIS A 29 3.22 0.78 -20.41
C HIS A 29 4.69 0.91 -20.76
N GLY A 30 5.24 -0.02 -21.54
CA GLY A 30 6.66 0.00 -21.91
C GLY A 30 7.06 1.21 -22.72
N GLN A 31 6.18 1.66 -23.62
CA GLN A 31 6.44 2.84 -24.45
C GLN A 31 6.45 4.12 -23.62
N SER A 32 5.50 4.28 -22.69
CA SER A 32 5.47 5.43 -21.79
C SER A 32 6.75 5.47 -20.93
N ASP A 33 7.12 4.34 -20.35
CA ASP A 33 8.33 4.23 -19.54
C ASP A 33 9.60 4.55 -20.35
N TYR A 34 9.67 4.09 -21.61
CA TYR A 34 10.79 4.41 -22.50
C TYR A 34 10.90 5.91 -22.75
N PHE A 35 9.80 6.59 -23.11
CA PHE A 35 9.80 8.03 -23.39
C PHE A 35 10.04 8.88 -22.15
N GLU A 36 9.65 8.39 -20.97
CA GLU A 36 9.83 9.08 -19.69
C GLU A 36 11.21 8.79 -19.05
N GLY A 37 12.03 7.94 -19.65
CA GLY A 37 13.35 7.58 -19.14
C GLY A 37 13.33 6.69 -17.90
N VAL A 38 12.22 5.97 -17.67
CA VAL A 38 12.09 4.99 -16.59
C VAL A 38 12.99 3.80 -16.89
N THR A 39 13.75 3.34 -15.94
CA THR A 39 14.68 2.21 -16.10
C THR A 39 14.08 0.86 -15.69
N HIS A 40 13.11 0.87 -14.76
CA HIS A 40 12.48 -0.32 -14.19
C HIS A 40 10.97 -0.21 -14.29
N SER A 41 10.39 -0.91 -15.26
CA SER A 41 8.94 -0.98 -15.49
C SER A 41 8.34 -2.03 -14.56
N ILE A 42 7.78 -1.59 -13.46
CA ILE A 42 7.27 -2.48 -12.41
C ILE A 42 5.81 -2.84 -12.69
N CYS A 43 5.50 -4.14 -12.66
CA CYS A 43 4.14 -4.66 -12.90
C CYS A 43 3.84 -5.92 -12.07
N THR A 44 2.65 -6.46 -12.22
CA THR A 44 2.23 -7.69 -11.53
C THR A 44 2.54 -8.94 -12.34
N LEU A 45 2.51 -10.11 -11.68
CA LEU A 45 2.87 -11.41 -12.29
C LEU A 45 2.03 -11.79 -13.50
N GLU A 46 0.84 -11.24 -13.67
CA GLU A 46 -0.02 -11.50 -14.83
C GLU A 46 0.63 -11.07 -16.15
N PHE A 47 1.63 -10.18 -16.11
CA PHE A 47 2.34 -9.69 -17.29
C PHE A 47 3.64 -10.47 -17.61
N VAL A 48 4.00 -11.48 -16.83
CA VAL A 48 5.16 -12.34 -17.13
C VAL A 48 5.11 -12.94 -18.55
N PRO A 49 3.97 -13.52 -19.00
CA PRO A 49 3.85 -14.03 -20.36
C PRO A 49 3.95 -12.96 -21.45
N HIS A 50 3.73 -11.70 -21.10
CA HIS A 50 3.72 -10.57 -22.04
C HIS A 50 5.09 -9.88 -22.15
N ARG A 51 6.09 -10.26 -21.36
CA ARG A 51 7.44 -9.68 -21.43
C ARG A 51 8.06 -9.71 -22.83
N PRO A 52 7.94 -10.79 -23.63
CA PRO A 52 8.48 -10.79 -25.00
C PRO A 52 7.87 -9.69 -25.88
N LEU A 53 6.57 -9.38 -25.68
CA LEU A 53 5.90 -8.31 -26.40
C LEU A 53 6.41 -6.93 -25.94
N TYR A 54 6.58 -6.74 -24.63
CA TYR A 54 7.18 -5.55 -24.05
C TYR A 54 8.56 -5.29 -24.65
N ASP A 55 9.44 -6.28 -24.62
CA ASP A 55 10.78 -6.18 -25.19
C ASP A 55 10.76 -5.82 -26.67
N LYS A 56 9.84 -6.44 -27.45
CA LYS A 56 9.73 -6.17 -28.88
C LYS A 56 9.31 -4.74 -29.20
N PHE A 57 8.39 -4.15 -28.42
CA PHE A 57 8.01 -2.75 -28.59
C PHE A 57 9.18 -1.80 -28.28
N ILE A 58 9.97 -2.08 -27.25
CA ILE A 58 11.16 -1.30 -26.94
C ILE A 58 12.21 -1.41 -28.07
N ASP A 59 12.39 -2.60 -28.64
CA ASP A 59 13.30 -2.80 -29.78
C ASP A 59 12.85 -1.95 -30.99
N PHE A 60 11.57 -1.94 -31.32
CA PHE A 60 11.05 -1.13 -32.41
C PHE A 60 11.24 0.38 -32.17
N LEU A 61 11.07 0.86 -30.94
CA LEU A 61 11.31 2.26 -30.62
C LEU A 61 12.80 2.61 -30.79
N LYS A 62 13.70 1.78 -30.28
CA LYS A 62 15.14 1.98 -30.42
C LYS A 62 15.59 1.95 -31.88
N GLU A 63 15.05 1.03 -32.68
CA GLU A 63 15.32 0.95 -34.10
C GLU A 63 14.89 2.23 -34.83
N LYS A 64 13.70 2.73 -34.53
CA LYS A 64 13.15 3.97 -35.09
C LYS A 64 13.99 5.20 -34.71
N ASP A 65 14.42 5.26 -33.46
CA ASP A 65 15.22 6.39 -32.94
C ASP A 65 16.69 6.32 -33.38
N GLY A 66 17.10 5.31 -34.17
CA GLY A 66 18.49 5.09 -34.60
C GLY A 66 19.43 4.70 -33.47
N THR A 67 18.88 4.21 -32.35
CA THR A 67 19.65 3.83 -31.14
C THR A 67 19.70 2.30 -30.93
N ALA A 68 19.32 1.53 -31.96
CA ALA A 68 19.26 0.07 -31.86
C ALA A 68 20.59 -0.56 -31.45
N ASP A 69 21.68 -0.05 -32.03
CA ASP A 69 23.06 -0.55 -31.79
C ASP A 69 23.75 0.19 -30.65
N VAL A 70 23.16 1.25 -30.11
CA VAL A 70 23.73 1.93 -28.94
C VAL A 70 23.35 1.12 -27.72
N LEU A 71 24.34 0.70 -26.95
CA LEU A 71 24.18 0.24 -25.58
C LEU A 71 23.66 1.42 -24.75
N ASN A 72 22.38 1.74 -24.97
CA ASN A 72 21.74 2.82 -24.26
C ASN A 72 21.34 2.28 -22.91
N ASP A 73 21.92 2.81 -21.86
CA ASP A 73 21.63 2.45 -20.47
C ASP A 73 20.17 2.71 -20.07
N ASN A 74 19.44 3.42 -20.92
CA ASN A 74 18.03 3.76 -20.69
C ASN A 74 17.01 2.75 -21.25
N ARG A 75 17.41 1.53 -21.61
CA ARG A 75 16.44 0.50 -21.96
C ARG A 75 15.67 0.08 -20.71
N PRO A 76 14.37 0.37 -20.62
CA PRO A 76 13.58 -0.06 -19.48
C PRO A 76 13.48 -1.59 -19.43
N ARG A 77 13.39 -2.13 -18.23
CA ARG A 77 13.23 -3.57 -17.99
C ARG A 77 11.90 -3.82 -17.30
N GLN A 78 11.09 -4.71 -17.84
CA GLN A 78 9.89 -5.17 -17.14
C GLN A 78 10.28 -6.04 -15.95
N ILE A 79 9.77 -5.70 -14.77
CA ILE A 79 10.00 -6.41 -13.51
C ILE A 79 8.64 -6.71 -12.90
N GLU A 80 8.34 -7.99 -12.76
CA GLU A 80 7.08 -8.47 -12.20
C GLU A 80 7.28 -8.96 -10.76
N PHE A 81 6.26 -8.72 -9.95
CA PHE A 81 6.21 -9.18 -8.58
C PHE A 81 4.78 -9.61 -8.20
N ASN A 82 4.68 -10.38 -7.11
CA ASN A 82 3.43 -10.89 -6.62
C ASN A 82 2.52 -9.78 -6.07
N ARG A 83 1.22 -10.02 -6.18
CA ARG A 83 0.22 -9.19 -5.50
C ARG A 83 0.21 -9.51 -4.01
N LEU A 84 0.08 -8.50 -3.17
CA LEU A 84 -0.18 -8.69 -1.75
C LEU A 84 -1.57 -9.29 -1.55
N ASN A 85 -1.63 -10.47 -0.96
CA ASN A 85 -2.86 -11.09 -0.48
C ASN A 85 -2.74 -11.32 1.03
N LEU A 86 -3.81 -10.98 1.76
CA LEU A 86 -3.89 -11.13 3.20
C LEU A 86 -5.03 -12.07 3.56
N THR A 87 -4.83 -12.91 4.58
CA THR A 87 -5.90 -13.72 5.15
C THR A 87 -7.00 -12.82 5.69
N TYR A 88 -8.24 -13.28 5.66
CA TYR A 88 -9.42 -12.58 6.18
C TYR A 88 -9.64 -11.16 5.62
N THR A 89 -8.99 -10.82 4.49
CA THR A 89 -9.03 -9.47 3.93
C THR A 89 -9.41 -9.50 2.46
N VAL A 90 -10.43 -8.73 2.09
CA VAL A 90 -10.84 -8.58 0.69
C VAL A 90 -10.02 -7.47 0.04
N MET A 91 -9.09 -7.84 -0.87
CA MET A 91 -8.24 -6.90 -1.61
C MET A 91 -8.79 -6.53 -2.99
N SER A 92 -10.04 -6.90 -3.30
CA SER A 92 -10.66 -6.61 -4.58
C SER A 92 -11.27 -5.20 -4.61
N LYS A 93 -10.72 -4.29 -5.45
CA LYS A 93 -11.26 -2.95 -5.65
C LYS A 93 -12.77 -2.96 -5.98
N ARG A 94 -13.22 -3.86 -6.85
CA ARG A 94 -14.63 -3.97 -7.23
C ARG A 94 -15.54 -4.29 -6.05
N LYS A 95 -15.13 -5.21 -5.19
CA LYS A 95 -15.90 -5.57 -3.99
C LYS A 95 -15.89 -4.45 -2.95
N LEU A 96 -14.75 -3.79 -2.78
CA LEU A 96 -14.65 -2.64 -1.87
C LEU A 96 -15.48 -1.45 -2.37
N HIS A 97 -15.50 -1.21 -3.70
CA HIS A 97 -16.34 -0.18 -4.31
C HIS A 97 -17.82 -0.43 -4.04
N GLN A 98 -18.25 -1.69 -4.15
CA GLN A 98 -19.63 -2.07 -3.82
C GLN A 98 -20.03 -1.70 -2.40
N LEU A 99 -19.14 -1.90 -1.42
CA LEU A 99 -19.42 -1.51 -0.02
C LEU A 99 -19.64 0.00 0.13
N VAL A 100 -18.89 0.80 -0.65
CA VAL A 100 -19.04 2.26 -0.66
C VAL A 100 -20.34 2.69 -1.36
N ASP A 101 -20.65 2.11 -2.51
CA ASP A 101 -21.83 2.43 -3.30
C ASP A 101 -23.14 2.06 -2.57
N GLU A 102 -23.15 0.90 -1.93
CA GLU A 102 -24.28 0.42 -1.12
C GLU A 102 -24.34 1.09 0.26
N LYS A 103 -23.41 2.01 0.56
CA LYS A 103 -23.32 2.76 1.84
C LYS A 103 -23.22 1.86 3.07
N LEU A 104 -22.61 0.68 2.92
CA LEU A 104 -22.33 -0.24 4.04
C LEU A 104 -21.13 0.23 4.87
N VAL A 105 -20.31 1.10 4.30
CA VAL A 105 -19.22 1.81 4.95
C VAL A 105 -19.35 3.31 4.70
N ILE A 106 -18.72 4.14 5.54
CA ILE A 106 -18.78 5.61 5.44
C ILE A 106 -18.14 6.11 4.13
N GLY A 107 -17.08 5.45 3.70
CA GLY A 107 -16.32 5.80 2.50
C GLY A 107 -15.05 4.98 2.38
N TRP A 108 -14.19 5.37 1.45
CA TRP A 108 -12.91 4.70 1.20
C TRP A 108 -11.92 4.80 2.37
N ASP A 109 -12.13 5.73 3.28
CA ASP A 109 -11.33 5.95 4.48
C ASP A 109 -11.96 5.35 5.75
N ASP A 110 -13.04 4.58 5.61
CA ASP A 110 -13.65 3.87 6.74
C ASP A 110 -12.59 2.97 7.40
N PRO A 111 -12.44 2.97 8.75
CA PRO A 111 -11.45 2.15 9.45
C PRO A 111 -11.57 0.65 9.21
N ARG A 112 -12.72 0.18 8.73
CA ARG A 112 -12.95 -1.22 8.35
C ARG A 112 -12.42 -1.57 6.97
N MET A 113 -12.08 -0.55 6.16
CA MET A 113 -11.59 -0.73 4.79
C MET A 113 -10.08 -0.99 4.77
N PRO A 114 -9.59 -1.97 4.00
CA PRO A 114 -8.15 -2.24 3.86
C PRO A 114 -7.48 -1.27 2.87
N THR A 115 -7.81 -0.01 2.95
CA THR A 115 -7.18 1.08 2.22
C THR A 115 -6.14 1.78 3.08
N LEU A 116 -5.17 2.45 2.48
CA LEU A 116 -4.19 3.23 3.25
C LEU A 116 -4.87 4.31 4.11
N CYS A 117 -5.93 4.93 3.59
CA CYS A 117 -6.70 5.92 4.33
C CYS A 117 -7.47 5.29 5.50
N GLY A 118 -8.09 4.11 5.30
CA GLY A 118 -8.76 3.35 6.35
C GLY A 118 -7.79 2.88 7.42
N MET A 119 -6.64 2.35 7.03
CA MET A 119 -5.57 1.94 7.95
C MET A 119 -5.04 3.11 8.76
N ARG A 120 -4.82 4.28 8.14
CA ARG A 120 -4.42 5.51 8.85
C ARG A 120 -5.43 5.91 9.92
N ARG A 121 -6.71 5.92 9.58
CA ARG A 121 -7.78 6.22 10.56
C ARG A 121 -7.89 5.18 11.67
N ARG A 122 -7.56 3.94 11.36
CA ARG A 122 -7.50 2.84 12.35
C ARG A 122 -6.28 2.95 13.27
N GLY A 123 -5.29 3.77 12.95
CA GLY A 123 -4.09 3.99 13.76
C GLY A 123 -2.84 3.25 13.28
N TYR A 124 -2.85 2.70 12.09
CA TYR A 124 -1.66 2.09 11.48
C TYR A 124 -0.68 3.19 11.06
N SER A 125 0.57 3.07 11.49
CA SER A 125 1.63 3.99 11.09
C SER A 125 2.23 3.58 9.73
N PRO A 126 2.77 4.53 8.95
CA PRO A 126 3.51 4.21 7.73
C PRO A 126 4.68 3.25 7.96
N GLU A 127 5.37 3.41 9.09
CA GLU A 127 6.52 2.58 9.48
C GLU A 127 6.10 1.14 9.71
N SER A 128 4.99 0.91 10.41
CA SER A 128 4.50 -0.44 10.65
C SER A 128 4.12 -1.18 9.36
N ILE A 129 3.53 -0.46 8.39
CA ILE A 129 3.20 -1.02 7.08
C ILE A 129 4.49 -1.38 6.32
N ARG A 130 5.50 -0.51 6.34
CA ARG A 130 6.80 -0.78 5.73
C ARG A 130 7.51 -1.97 6.38
N MET A 131 7.55 -2.02 7.72
CA MET A 131 8.10 -3.17 8.46
C MET A 131 7.45 -4.49 8.03
N PHE A 132 6.13 -4.48 7.89
CA PHE A 132 5.42 -5.66 7.41
C PHE A 132 5.84 -6.03 5.99
N ILE A 133 5.86 -5.08 5.05
CA ILE A 133 6.26 -5.35 3.65
C ILE A 133 7.71 -5.84 3.59
N ASP A 134 8.61 -5.25 4.35
CA ASP A 134 10.01 -5.70 4.42
C ASP A 134 10.12 -7.13 4.97
N SER A 135 9.29 -7.49 5.94
CA SER A 135 9.30 -8.83 6.56
C SER A 135 8.83 -9.93 5.62
N ILE A 136 7.82 -9.67 4.78
CA ILE A 136 7.30 -10.64 3.82
C ILE A 136 8.10 -10.66 2.50
N GLY A 137 8.77 -9.54 2.19
CA GLY A 137 9.51 -9.36 0.94
C GLY A 137 8.61 -9.33 -0.31
N TYR A 138 9.25 -9.33 -1.46
CA TYR A 138 8.58 -9.47 -2.76
C TYR A 138 9.07 -10.74 -3.45
N THR A 139 8.19 -11.44 -4.11
CA THR A 139 8.49 -12.71 -4.78
C THR A 139 7.85 -12.77 -6.17
N LYS A 140 8.27 -13.75 -6.96
CA LYS A 140 7.65 -14.08 -8.24
C LYS A 140 6.61 -15.22 -8.12
N PHE A 141 6.15 -15.48 -6.93
CA PHE A 141 5.12 -16.49 -6.64
C PHE A 141 3.98 -15.85 -5.85
N ASP A 142 2.76 -16.22 -6.19
CA ASP A 142 1.61 -15.81 -5.39
C ASP A 142 1.70 -16.40 -3.99
N ALA A 143 1.54 -15.53 -3.00
CA ALA A 143 1.55 -15.88 -1.60
C ALA A 143 0.35 -15.28 -0.88
N LEU A 144 -0.18 -16.02 0.07
CA LEU A 144 -1.19 -15.55 1.01
C LEU A 144 -0.48 -15.30 2.36
N ASN A 145 -0.41 -14.04 2.76
CA ASN A 145 0.23 -13.64 4.01
C ASN A 145 -0.80 -13.59 5.13
N ASP A 146 -0.40 -13.96 6.33
CA ASP A 146 -1.28 -13.87 7.49
C ASP A 146 -1.47 -12.42 7.92
N MET A 147 -2.72 -12.01 8.13
CA MET A 147 -3.06 -10.68 8.67
C MET A 147 -2.40 -10.45 10.05
N ALA A 148 -2.19 -11.52 10.83
CA ALA A 148 -1.52 -11.43 12.10
C ALA A 148 -0.08 -10.88 12.02
N LEU A 149 0.62 -11.09 10.89
CA LEU A 149 1.95 -10.53 10.67
C LEU A 149 1.91 -9.00 10.54
N LEU A 150 0.92 -8.48 9.81
CA LEU A 150 0.70 -7.04 9.74
C LEU A 150 0.35 -6.45 11.11
N GLU A 151 -0.56 -7.11 11.84
CA GLU A 151 -0.94 -6.68 13.19
C GLU A 151 0.23 -6.74 14.18
N ALA A 152 1.12 -7.72 14.06
CA ALA A 152 2.34 -7.80 14.86
C ALA A 152 3.28 -6.62 14.59
N SER A 153 3.48 -6.25 13.32
CA SER A 153 4.28 -5.08 12.93
C SER A 153 3.69 -3.78 13.47
N VAL A 154 2.35 -3.63 13.41
CA VAL A 154 1.66 -2.47 13.99
C VAL A 154 1.85 -2.41 15.51
N ARG A 155 1.70 -3.53 16.20
CA ARG A 155 1.90 -3.62 17.66
C ARG A 155 3.34 -3.27 18.05
N GLU A 156 4.32 -3.77 17.30
CA GLU A 156 5.73 -3.48 17.57
C GLU A 156 6.04 -1.99 17.45
N ASP A 157 5.57 -1.34 16.38
CA ASP A 157 5.80 0.10 16.19
C ASP A 157 5.07 0.94 17.24
N LEU A 158 3.79 0.66 17.48
CA LEU A 158 2.99 1.39 18.46
C LEU A 158 3.49 1.20 19.88
N ASN A 159 4.05 0.04 20.23
CA ASN A 159 4.67 -0.19 21.53
C ASN A 159 5.81 0.79 21.82
N LYS A 160 6.50 1.25 20.77
CA LYS A 160 7.61 2.21 20.91
C LYS A 160 7.15 3.66 20.90
N LYS A 161 6.06 3.97 20.19
CA LYS A 161 5.69 5.36 19.84
C LYS A 161 4.39 5.84 20.46
N ALA A 162 3.42 4.94 20.69
CA ALA A 162 2.11 5.35 21.14
C ALA A 162 2.14 5.84 22.59
N CYS A 163 1.46 6.95 22.86
CA CYS A 163 1.19 7.36 24.23
C CYS A 163 0.30 6.34 24.92
N ARG A 164 0.61 6.06 26.18
CA ARG A 164 -0.19 5.20 27.04
C ARG A 164 -0.85 6.05 28.10
N VAL A 165 -2.13 5.85 28.27
CA VAL A 165 -2.91 6.54 29.30
C VAL A 165 -3.72 5.52 30.07
N SER A 166 -3.84 5.73 31.37
CA SER A 166 -4.76 4.99 32.21
C SER A 166 -6.04 5.77 32.35
N ALA A 167 -7.19 5.10 32.22
CA ALA A 167 -8.50 5.71 32.41
C ALA A 167 -9.31 4.88 33.41
N VAL A 168 -9.91 5.55 34.40
CA VAL A 168 -10.81 4.93 35.37
C VAL A 168 -12.19 5.54 35.15
N LEU A 169 -13.17 4.74 34.68
CA LEU A 169 -14.48 5.21 34.29
C LEU A 169 -15.38 5.55 35.49
N ASP A 170 -15.34 4.76 36.55
CA ASP A 170 -16.10 4.98 37.78
C ASP A 170 -15.13 5.06 38.98
N PRO A 171 -14.43 6.19 39.18
CA PRO A 171 -13.38 6.27 40.16
C PRO A 171 -13.93 6.27 41.58
N VAL A 172 -13.32 5.46 42.45
CA VAL A 172 -13.56 5.52 43.90
C VAL A 172 -12.51 6.45 44.51
N LYS A 173 -12.97 7.41 45.33
CA LYS A 173 -12.07 8.30 46.03
C LYS A 173 -11.29 7.52 47.10
N LEU A 174 -9.98 7.45 46.95
CA LEU A 174 -9.07 6.95 47.98
C LEU A 174 -8.49 8.15 48.71
N VAL A 175 -8.59 8.13 50.05
CA VAL A 175 -7.99 9.16 50.90
C VAL A 175 -6.92 8.50 51.81
N ILE A 176 -5.68 8.92 51.65
CA ILE A 176 -4.55 8.45 52.45
C ILE A 176 -4.44 9.45 53.61
N THR A 177 -4.81 9.00 54.81
CA THR A 177 -4.90 9.89 55.98
C THR A 177 -3.59 10.09 56.74
N ASN A 178 -2.58 9.30 56.41
CA ASN A 178 -1.23 9.33 57.02
C ASN A 178 -0.15 9.83 56.05
N TYR A 179 -0.54 10.42 54.91
CA TYR A 179 0.39 11.08 54.00
C TYR A 179 0.54 12.55 54.39
N PRO A 180 1.78 13.11 54.37
CA PRO A 180 2.02 14.49 54.77
C PRO A 180 1.24 15.47 53.90
N GLU A 181 0.56 16.45 54.52
CA GLU A 181 -0.24 17.44 53.81
C GLU A 181 0.66 18.39 52.99
N GLY A 182 0.34 18.52 51.71
CA GLY A 182 1.07 19.40 50.77
C GLY A 182 2.33 18.79 50.15
N GLU A 183 2.67 17.56 50.49
CA GLU A 183 3.76 16.85 49.83
C GLU A 183 3.27 16.15 48.53
N THR A 184 4.15 16.12 47.50
CA THR A 184 3.93 15.42 46.26
C THR A 184 5.12 14.50 45.98
N GLU A 185 4.85 13.27 45.66
CA GLU A 185 5.86 12.28 45.31
C GLU A 185 5.68 11.85 43.86
N GLU A 186 6.75 11.90 43.07
CA GLU A 186 6.78 11.38 41.70
C GLU A 186 7.31 9.95 41.73
N MET A 187 6.52 9.04 41.18
CA MET A 187 6.89 7.62 41.10
C MET A 187 6.95 7.15 39.68
N GLU A 188 8.00 6.41 39.31
CA GLU A 188 8.10 5.75 38.02
C GLU A 188 7.29 4.45 38.01
N ALA A 189 6.34 4.35 37.06
CA ALA A 189 5.62 3.12 36.81
C ALA A 189 5.98 2.55 35.42
N ILE A 190 6.24 1.25 35.36
CA ILE A 190 6.53 0.56 34.09
C ILE A 190 5.22 0.11 33.46
N ASN A 191 4.80 0.79 32.39
CA ASN A 191 3.60 0.43 31.61
C ASN A 191 3.87 -0.66 30.55
N ASN A 192 5.15 -0.89 30.23
CA ASN A 192 5.59 -1.87 29.25
C ASN A 192 7.05 -2.24 29.58
N PRO A 193 7.47 -3.52 29.42
CA PRO A 193 8.86 -3.94 29.65
C PRO A 193 9.91 -3.07 28.98
N ASP A 194 9.56 -2.48 27.81
CA ASP A 194 10.49 -1.70 27.00
C ASP A 194 10.47 -0.18 27.29
N ARG A 195 9.61 0.30 28.16
CA ARG A 195 9.51 1.74 28.46
C ARG A 195 9.10 2.00 29.91
N LYS A 196 9.89 2.81 30.58
CA LYS A 196 9.46 3.51 31.78
C LYS A 196 8.54 4.66 31.36
N SER A 197 7.37 4.75 31.95
CA SER A 197 6.55 5.97 31.91
C SER A 197 6.52 6.57 33.31
N VAL A 198 6.73 7.87 33.37
CA VAL A 198 6.50 8.67 34.57
C VAL A 198 5.00 8.95 34.62
N VAL A 199 4.38 8.68 35.74
CA VAL A 199 2.96 8.97 36.03
C VAL A 199 2.87 10.26 36.81
#